data_d58ccbe77ab4c41e67b66e1274934e92
#
_entry.id   d58ccbe77ab4c41e67b66e1274934e92
#
_cell.length_a   1.000
_cell.length_b   1.000
_cell.length_c   1.000
_cell.angle_alpha   90.00
_cell.angle_beta   90.00
_cell.angle_gamma   90.00
#
_symmetry.space_group_name_H-M   'P 1'
#
loop_
_entity.id
_entity.type
_entity.pdbx_description
1 polymer ?
#
loop_
_entity_poly.entity_id
_entity_poly.type
_entity_poly.pdbx_seq_one_letter_code
_entity_poly.pdbx_strand_id
1 'polypeptide(L)'
;MKNLIYQYWDGDTSRPGVIAGVKAMKKYAEKIGAEYLFEDNPRYYTHLGPYSPHYGQFKLIHEEKFSDYDHIMFADTDVFPVEKLEKSIFDDLTADIGICAEGWMTKNKGKTPAESYNPICRDADEVWAAKLEQRFGVKFPRCEETNHLMMYNSGMVVYNNKGLKEAKQKFMQYEDYIRTISPCASFYTCDQPYLHAQLIIKDINWQ
;
A
#
# COMPACT_ATOMS: atom_id res chain seq x y z
N MET A 1 -17.58 12.01 -10.72
CA MET A 1 -16.76 10.88 -10.20
C MET A 1 -16.98 10.81 -8.70
N LYS A 2 -17.21 9.61 -8.18
CA LYS A 2 -17.41 9.35 -6.76
C LYS A 2 -16.11 8.83 -6.18
N ASN A 3 -15.37 9.70 -5.49
CA ASN A 3 -14.04 9.38 -4.94
C ASN A 3 -14.11 9.31 -3.41
N LEU A 4 -13.32 8.42 -2.82
CA LEU A 4 -13.22 8.21 -1.37
C LEU A 4 -11.77 8.31 -0.91
N ILE A 5 -11.55 8.96 0.22
CA ILE A 5 -10.34 8.82 1.03
C ILE A 5 -10.71 8.01 2.27
N TYR A 6 -10.01 6.90 2.46
CA TYR A 6 -10.22 5.97 3.56
C TYR A 6 -9.01 5.92 4.47
N GLN A 7 -9.25 6.06 5.76
CA GLN A 7 -8.27 5.85 6.83
C GLN A 7 -8.88 4.98 7.93
N TYR A 8 -8.06 4.29 8.66
CA TYR A 8 -8.47 3.61 9.88
C TYR A 8 -7.34 3.62 10.91
N TRP A 9 -7.67 3.35 12.15
CA TRP A 9 -6.70 3.13 13.21
C TRP A 9 -7.22 2.04 14.16
N ASP A 10 -6.40 1.00 14.35
CA ASP A 10 -6.65 -0.04 15.35
C ASP A 10 -5.77 0.21 16.57
N GLY A 11 -6.32 0.89 17.58
CA GLY A 11 -5.61 1.26 18.79
C GLY A 11 -6.21 2.49 19.47
N ASP A 12 -5.39 3.20 20.21
CA ASP A 12 -5.81 4.43 20.91
C ASP A 12 -5.94 5.60 19.92
N THR A 13 -7.18 5.93 19.54
CA THR A 13 -7.51 7.03 18.63
C THR A 13 -7.36 8.41 19.26
N SER A 14 -7.12 8.50 20.57
CA SER A 14 -6.84 9.77 21.26
C SER A 14 -5.40 10.27 21.06
N ARG A 15 -4.53 9.47 20.42
CA ARG A 15 -3.15 9.86 20.14
C ARG A 15 -3.09 11.11 19.28
N PRO A 16 -2.30 12.14 19.67
CA PRO A 16 -2.23 13.41 18.93
C PRO A 16 -1.87 13.24 17.44
N GLY A 17 -0.99 12.29 17.11
CA GLY A 17 -0.62 12.00 15.73
C GLY A 17 -1.80 11.50 14.90
N VAL A 18 -2.59 10.57 15.44
CA VAL A 18 -3.80 10.04 14.77
C VAL A 18 -4.82 11.16 14.55
N ILE A 19 -5.10 11.95 15.59
CA ILE A 19 -6.04 13.09 15.49
C ILE A 19 -5.58 14.08 14.42
N ALA A 20 -4.29 14.40 14.39
CA ALA A 20 -3.74 15.35 13.44
C ALA A 20 -3.83 14.81 11.99
N GLY A 21 -3.48 13.56 11.76
CA GLY A 21 -3.54 12.92 10.44
C GLY A 21 -4.97 12.82 9.91
N VAL A 22 -5.89 12.34 10.73
CA VAL A 22 -7.33 12.27 10.42
C VAL A 22 -7.88 13.65 10.05
N LYS A 23 -7.57 14.67 10.85
CA LYS A 23 -8.02 16.05 10.59
C LYS A 23 -7.45 16.60 9.28
N ALA A 24 -6.16 16.39 9.04
CA ALA A 24 -5.48 16.88 7.84
C ALA A 24 -6.04 16.21 6.59
N MET A 25 -6.22 14.89 6.61
CA MET A 25 -6.71 14.14 5.48
C MET A 25 -8.18 14.41 5.18
N LYS A 26 -9.01 14.57 6.22
CA LYS A 26 -10.41 15.01 6.06
C LYS A 26 -10.50 16.37 5.35
N LYS A 27 -9.68 17.34 5.78
CA LYS A 27 -9.62 18.67 5.13
C LYS A 27 -9.18 18.57 3.66
N TYR A 28 -8.26 17.68 3.37
CA TYR A 28 -7.84 17.45 1.98
C TYR A 28 -8.96 16.82 1.14
N ALA A 29 -9.67 15.82 1.67
CA ALA A 29 -10.82 15.23 0.99
C ALA A 29 -11.88 16.28 0.64
N GLU A 30 -12.24 17.16 1.62
CA GLU A 30 -13.17 18.27 1.40
C GLU A 30 -12.68 19.22 0.28
N LYS A 31 -11.37 19.52 0.26
CA LYS A 31 -10.77 20.41 -0.73
C LYS A 31 -10.88 19.87 -2.16
N ILE A 32 -10.71 18.55 -2.34
CA ILE A 32 -10.76 17.91 -3.66
C ILE A 32 -12.14 17.34 -4.03
N GLY A 33 -13.15 17.55 -3.17
CA GLY A 33 -14.51 17.06 -3.40
C GLY A 33 -14.68 15.54 -3.30
N ALA A 34 -13.82 14.88 -2.51
CA ALA A 34 -13.93 13.45 -2.22
C ALA A 34 -14.71 13.20 -0.92
N GLU A 35 -15.38 12.06 -0.84
CA GLU A 35 -15.89 11.55 0.44
C GLU A 35 -14.72 11.18 1.36
N TYR A 36 -14.94 11.27 2.67
CA TYR A 36 -13.95 10.87 3.66
C TYR A 36 -14.55 9.89 4.66
N LEU A 37 -13.87 8.76 4.86
CA LEU A 37 -14.26 7.76 5.85
C LEU A 37 -13.06 7.44 6.75
N PHE A 38 -13.25 7.64 8.05
CA PHE A 38 -12.34 7.14 9.08
C PHE A 38 -13.05 6.05 9.90
N GLU A 39 -12.40 4.91 10.05
CA GLU A 39 -12.91 3.82 10.90
C GLU A 39 -12.04 3.68 12.16
N ASP A 40 -12.69 3.81 13.30
CA ASP A 40 -12.10 3.63 14.63
C ASP A 40 -12.16 2.16 15.03
N ASN A 41 -11.01 1.54 15.25
CA ASN A 41 -10.87 0.14 15.68
C ASN A 41 -11.73 -0.83 14.85
N PRO A 42 -11.61 -0.83 13.51
CA PRO A 42 -12.43 -1.70 12.66
C PRO A 42 -12.15 -3.18 12.91
N ARG A 43 -10.97 -3.53 13.42
CA ARG A 43 -10.50 -4.90 13.69
C ARG A 43 -10.87 -5.86 12.58
N TYR A 44 -10.50 -5.46 11.38
CA TYR A 44 -10.84 -6.22 10.20
C TYR A 44 -10.10 -7.56 10.17
N TYR A 45 -10.88 -8.63 10.28
CA TYR A 45 -10.38 -9.99 10.06
C TYR A 45 -10.60 -10.33 8.60
N THR A 46 -9.52 -10.36 7.85
CA THR A 46 -9.60 -10.89 6.50
C THR A 46 -9.73 -12.40 6.59
N HIS A 47 -10.46 -13.01 5.64
CA HIS A 47 -10.34 -14.45 5.41
C HIS A 47 -8.92 -14.86 4.97
N LEU A 48 -8.02 -13.91 4.91
CA LEU A 48 -6.63 -14.07 4.50
C LEU A 48 -5.71 -14.46 5.67
N GLY A 49 -6.19 -14.46 6.92
CA GLY A 49 -5.33 -14.87 8.03
C GLY A 49 -5.72 -14.30 9.39
N PRO A 50 -4.89 -14.51 10.40
CA PRO A 50 -5.14 -14.00 11.74
C PRO A 50 -5.19 -12.46 11.71
N TYR A 51 -5.92 -11.89 12.66
CA TYR A 51 -6.01 -10.44 12.81
C TYR A 51 -4.63 -9.79 12.84
N SER A 52 -4.46 -8.82 11.97
CA SER A 52 -3.34 -7.89 12.00
C SER A 52 -3.86 -6.50 11.67
N PRO A 53 -3.51 -5.46 12.46
CA PRO A 53 -3.94 -4.09 12.18
C PRO A 53 -3.46 -3.60 10.81
N HIS A 54 -2.36 -4.14 10.30
CA HIS A 54 -1.82 -3.76 8.98
C HIS A 54 -2.71 -4.20 7.80
N TYR A 55 -3.53 -5.23 7.96
CA TYR A 55 -4.37 -5.75 6.88
C TYR A 55 -5.72 -5.02 6.73
N GLY A 56 -6.02 -4.06 7.58
CA GLY A 56 -7.26 -3.28 7.53
C GLY A 56 -7.51 -2.58 6.20
N GLN A 57 -6.44 -2.18 5.48
CA GLN A 57 -6.55 -1.57 4.17
C GLN A 57 -7.22 -2.48 3.12
N PHE A 58 -7.06 -3.81 3.20
CA PHE A 58 -7.65 -4.74 2.24
C PHE A 58 -9.16 -4.91 2.40
N LYS A 59 -9.76 -4.31 3.43
CA LYS A 59 -11.20 -4.15 3.55
C LYS A 59 -11.81 -3.50 2.32
N LEU A 60 -11.12 -2.54 1.72
CA LEU A 60 -11.54 -1.86 0.50
C LEU A 60 -11.76 -2.82 -0.68
N ILE A 61 -10.98 -3.89 -0.74
CA ILE A 61 -11.06 -4.89 -1.82
C ILE A 61 -12.24 -5.86 -1.60
N HIS A 62 -12.59 -6.14 -0.35
CA HIS A 62 -13.50 -7.25 -0.02
C HIS A 62 -14.92 -6.81 0.31
N GLU A 63 -15.13 -5.62 0.89
CA GLU A 63 -16.46 -5.15 1.27
C GLU A 63 -17.18 -4.48 0.11
N GLU A 64 -18.42 -4.92 -0.14
CA GLU A 64 -19.25 -4.47 -1.26
C GLU A 64 -19.52 -2.96 -1.24
N LYS A 65 -19.61 -2.35 -0.06
CA LYS A 65 -19.86 -0.90 0.09
C LYS A 65 -18.83 -0.02 -0.63
N PHE A 66 -17.66 -0.55 -0.96
CA PHE A 66 -16.61 0.17 -1.66
C PHE A 66 -16.66 0.00 -3.18
N SER A 67 -17.49 -0.91 -3.71
CA SER A 67 -17.56 -1.21 -5.13
C SER A 67 -18.14 -0.08 -6.00
N ASP A 68 -18.86 0.86 -5.38
CA ASP A 68 -19.54 1.96 -6.07
C ASP A 68 -18.66 3.20 -6.28
N TYR A 69 -17.45 3.21 -5.77
CA TYR A 69 -16.52 4.32 -5.96
C TYR A 69 -15.76 4.20 -7.27
N ASP A 70 -15.57 5.34 -7.93
CA ASP A 70 -14.71 5.43 -9.12
C ASP A 70 -13.24 5.30 -8.72
N HIS A 71 -12.85 5.96 -7.61
CA HIS A 71 -11.52 5.84 -7.02
C HIS A 71 -11.60 5.81 -5.49
N ILE A 72 -10.67 5.06 -4.90
CA ILE A 72 -10.46 5.06 -3.44
C ILE A 72 -8.97 5.22 -3.15
N MET A 73 -8.63 6.16 -2.28
CA MET A 73 -7.32 6.25 -1.67
C MET A 73 -7.38 5.69 -0.25
N PHE A 74 -6.57 4.67 0.03
CA PHE A 74 -6.17 4.35 1.39
C PHE A 74 -4.99 5.23 1.79
N ALA A 75 -4.98 5.73 3.03
CA ALA A 75 -3.84 6.42 3.60
C ALA A 75 -3.68 6.08 5.08
N ASP A 76 -2.45 5.79 5.52
CA ASP A 76 -2.13 5.68 6.94
C ASP A 76 -2.40 7.01 7.67
N THR A 77 -2.66 6.92 8.97
CA THR A 77 -2.97 8.12 9.77
C THR A 77 -1.78 9.05 10.01
N ASP A 78 -0.57 8.65 9.63
CA ASP A 78 0.65 9.47 9.64
C ASP A 78 1.03 10.02 8.25
N VAL A 79 0.18 9.80 7.25
CA VAL A 79 0.28 10.44 5.93
C VAL A 79 -0.42 11.79 5.97
N PHE A 80 0.30 12.84 5.61
CA PHE A 80 -0.19 14.22 5.61
C PHE A 80 -0.11 14.82 4.22
N PRO A 81 -1.20 15.43 3.71
CA PRO A 81 -1.12 16.22 2.50
C PRO A 81 -0.24 17.46 2.73
N VAL A 82 0.62 17.78 1.78
CA VAL A 82 1.41 19.01 1.87
C VAL A 82 0.49 20.25 1.81
N GLU A 83 0.83 21.30 2.54
CA GLU A 83 -0.05 22.47 2.73
C GLU A 83 -0.55 23.10 1.42
N LYS A 84 0.31 23.11 0.39
CA LYS A 84 0.01 23.72 -0.93
C LYS A 84 -0.52 22.73 -1.96
N LEU A 85 -0.88 21.50 -1.54
CA LEU A 85 -1.43 20.52 -2.46
C LEU A 85 -2.84 20.95 -2.90
N GLU A 86 -2.97 21.35 -4.17
CA GLU A 86 -4.23 21.78 -4.76
C GLU A 86 -4.85 20.76 -5.70
N LYS A 87 -4.01 19.89 -6.26
CA LYS A 87 -4.45 18.81 -7.13
C LYS A 87 -5.13 17.68 -6.38
N SER A 88 -6.09 17.05 -7.04
CA SER A 88 -6.61 15.77 -6.60
C SER A 88 -5.59 14.67 -6.87
N ILE A 89 -5.32 13.83 -5.89
CA ILE A 89 -4.48 12.63 -6.07
C ILE A 89 -5.05 11.68 -7.12
N PHE A 90 -6.35 11.70 -7.32
CA PHE A 90 -7.03 10.84 -8.28
C PHE A 90 -6.80 11.26 -9.74
N ASP A 91 -6.44 12.53 -9.98
CA ASP A 91 -6.21 13.05 -11.34
C ASP A 91 -4.89 12.54 -11.94
N ASP A 92 -3.95 12.13 -11.11
CA ASP A 92 -2.62 11.67 -11.53
C ASP A 92 -2.56 10.12 -11.66
N LEU A 93 -3.65 9.41 -11.29
CA LEU A 93 -3.71 7.95 -11.43
C LEU A 93 -4.00 7.57 -12.90
N THR A 94 -3.00 7.03 -13.57
CA THR A 94 -3.10 6.55 -14.96
C THR A 94 -3.17 5.01 -15.06
N ALA A 95 -2.79 4.33 -14.00
CA ALA A 95 -2.88 2.88 -13.84
C ALA A 95 -4.15 2.46 -13.08
N ASP A 96 -4.32 1.17 -12.84
CA ASP A 96 -5.46 0.65 -12.07
C ASP A 96 -5.22 0.74 -10.56
N ILE A 97 -3.94 0.69 -10.14
CA ILE A 97 -3.51 0.88 -8.76
C ILE A 97 -2.27 1.78 -8.73
N GLY A 98 -2.27 2.79 -7.86
CA GLY A 98 -1.11 3.63 -7.56
C GLY A 98 -0.54 3.31 -6.19
N ILE A 99 0.80 3.20 -6.09
CA ILE A 99 1.52 2.89 -4.86
C ILE A 99 2.81 3.74 -4.78
N CYS A 100 3.23 4.10 -3.59
CA CYS A 100 4.44 4.92 -3.41
C CYS A 100 5.70 4.07 -3.34
N ALA A 101 6.77 4.50 -4.02
CA ALA A 101 8.10 3.94 -3.77
C ALA A 101 8.57 4.29 -2.34
N GLU A 102 9.32 3.38 -1.71
CA GLU A 102 9.96 3.66 -0.43
C GLU A 102 10.89 4.86 -0.51
N GLY A 103 10.82 5.76 0.48
CA GLY A 103 11.50 7.05 0.45
C GLY A 103 13.03 6.98 0.37
N TRP A 104 13.65 5.86 0.75
CA TRP A 104 15.08 5.61 0.60
C TRP A 104 15.47 5.17 -0.82
N MET A 105 14.52 4.81 -1.67
CA MET A 105 14.72 4.53 -3.09
C MET A 105 14.77 5.81 -3.93
N THR A 106 14.37 6.94 -3.38
CA THR A 106 14.44 8.24 -4.06
C THR A 106 15.66 9.02 -3.58
N LYS A 107 16.14 9.95 -4.40
CA LYS A 107 17.21 10.89 -4.00
C LYS A 107 16.72 11.73 -2.82
N ASN A 108 17.08 11.33 -1.61
CA ASN A 108 16.68 12.03 -0.40
C ASN A 108 17.90 12.77 0.17
N LYS A 109 17.79 14.08 0.34
CA LYS A 109 18.82 14.94 0.93
C LYS A 109 20.22 14.76 0.30
N GLY A 110 20.30 14.58 -1.02
CA GLY A 110 21.55 14.43 -1.74
C GLY A 110 22.22 13.04 -1.65
N LYS A 111 21.58 12.09 -1.00
CA LYS A 111 22.04 10.69 -1.01
C LYS A 111 21.44 9.92 -2.17
N THR A 112 22.24 9.05 -2.76
CA THR A 112 21.76 8.10 -3.76
C THR A 112 20.93 6.98 -3.09
N PRO A 113 20.07 6.26 -3.81
CA PRO A 113 19.39 5.07 -3.29
C PRO A 113 20.37 4.05 -2.66
N ALA A 114 21.52 3.83 -3.29
CA ALA A 114 22.55 2.91 -2.79
C ALA A 114 23.11 3.31 -1.40
N GLU A 115 23.25 4.61 -1.15
CA GLU A 115 23.77 5.15 0.13
C GLU A 115 22.69 5.16 1.23
N SER A 116 21.43 5.11 0.84
CA SER A 116 20.31 5.16 1.77
C SER A 116 19.83 3.77 2.18
N TYR A 117 20.13 2.74 1.39
CA TYR A 117 19.62 1.39 1.59
C TYR A 117 20.44 0.60 2.61
N ASN A 118 19.80 0.27 3.73
CA ASN A 118 20.44 -0.57 4.75
C ASN A 118 20.79 -1.96 4.16
N PRO A 119 22.08 -2.37 4.17
CA PRO A 119 22.49 -3.65 3.55
C PRO A 119 21.76 -4.88 4.10
N ILE A 120 21.44 -4.90 5.40
CA ILE A 120 20.73 -6.04 6.02
C ILE A 120 19.30 -6.14 5.47
N CYS A 121 18.59 -5.03 5.33
CA CYS A 121 17.26 -5.01 4.73
C CYS A 121 17.34 -5.41 3.27
N ARG A 122 18.31 -4.86 2.52
CA ARG A 122 18.51 -5.19 1.11
C ARG A 122 18.71 -6.68 0.87
N ASP A 123 19.57 -7.34 1.63
CA ASP A 123 19.85 -8.77 1.47
C ASP A 123 18.60 -9.61 1.81
N ALA A 124 17.82 -9.20 2.79
CA ALA A 124 16.56 -9.86 3.14
C ALA A 124 15.48 -9.66 2.05
N ASP A 125 15.39 -8.46 1.48
CA ASP A 125 14.49 -8.16 0.36
C ASP A 125 14.82 -8.99 -0.88
N GLU A 126 16.12 -9.16 -1.19
CA GLU A 126 16.57 -10.02 -2.31
C GLU A 126 16.18 -11.49 -2.09
N VAL A 127 16.31 -12.00 -0.86
CA VAL A 127 15.89 -13.37 -0.53
C VAL A 127 14.39 -13.55 -0.71
N TRP A 128 13.60 -12.58 -0.24
CA TRP A 128 12.14 -12.58 -0.40
C TRP A 128 11.73 -12.55 -1.87
N ALA A 129 12.27 -11.61 -2.64
CA ALA A 129 11.96 -11.47 -4.05
C ALA A 129 12.35 -12.73 -4.85
N ALA A 130 13.55 -13.25 -4.60
CA ALA A 130 14.03 -14.46 -5.31
C ALA A 130 13.11 -15.67 -5.11
N LYS A 131 12.52 -15.86 -3.92
CA LYS A 131 11.55 -16.94 -3.69
C LYS A 131 10.29 -16.77 -4.54
N LEU A 132 9.77 -15.54 -4.62
CA LEU A 132 8.57 -15.24 -5.42
C LEU A 132 8.86 -15.33 -6.91
N GLU A 133 10.01 -14.80 -7.36
CA GLU A 133 10.46 -14.91 -8.75
C GLU A 133 10.60 -16.37 -9.18
N GLN A 134 11.23 -17.20 -8.36
CA GLN A 134 11.38 -18.63 -8.62
C GLN A 134 10.04 -19.35 -8.66
N ARG A 135 9.13 -19.05 -7.73
CA ARG A 135 7.85 -19.74 -7.61
C ARG A 135 6.88 -19.38 -8.73
N PHE A 136 6.86 -18.12 -9.16
CA PHE A 136 5.84 -17.61 -10.08
C PHE A 136 6.37 -17.26 -11.46
N GLY A 137 7.68 -17.33 -11.70
CA GLY A 137 8.27 -17.00 -13.01
C GLY A 137 8.23 -15.52 -13.36
N VAL A 138 8.10 -14.65 -12.36
CA VAL A 138 8.03 -13.20 -12.51
C VAL A 138 9.39 -12.54 -12.24
N LYS A 139 9.49 -11.23 -12.49
CA LYS A 139 10.64 -10.40 -12.11
C LYS A 139 10.17 -9.18 -11.36
N PHE A 140 10.79 -8.92 -10.22
CA PHE A 140 10.55 -7.73 -9.45
C PHE A 140 11.30 -6.55 -10.06
N PRO A 141 10.71 -5.32 -10.04
CA PRO A 141 11.38 -4.14 -10.57
C PRO A 141 12.62 -3.81 -9.76
N ARG A 142 13.63 -3.31 -10.48
CA ARG A 142 14.93 -2.93 -9.92
C ARG A 142 15.29 -1.51 -10.30
N CYS A 143 16.00 -0.84 -9.40
CA CYS A 143 16.56 0.47 -9.67
C CYS A 143 17.59 0.37 -10.82
N GLU A 144 17.41 1.18 -11.85
CA GLU A 144 18.30 1.18 -13.02
C GLU A 144 19.76 1.53 -12.67
N GLU A 145 19.96 2.45 -11.70
CA GLU A 145 21.31 2.92 -11.31
C GLU A 145 22.08 1.88 -10.47
N THR A 146 21.40 1.13 -9.62
CA THR A 146 22.04 0.28 -8.60
C THR A 146 21.74 -1.19 -8.75
N ASN A 147 20.79 -1.55 -9.60
CA ASN A 147 20.23 -2.89 -9.74
C ASN A 147 19.64 -3.46 -8.43
N HIS A 148 19.44 -2.65 -7.40
CA HIS A 148 18.76 -3.08 -6.18
C HIS A 148 17.25 -3.21 -6.40
N LEU A 149 16.65 -4.14 -5.67
CA LEU A 149 15.21 -4.32 -5.67
C LEU A 149 14.48 -3.02 -5.32
N MET A 150 13.47 -2.67 -6.10
CA MET A 150 12.58 -1.56 -5.80
C MET A 150 11.56 -2.01 -4.76
N MET A 151 11.50 -1.34 -3.61
CA MET A 151 10.50 -1.58 -2.59
C MET A 151 9.47 -0.45 -2.56
N TYR A 152 8.23 -0.78 -2.22
CA TYR A 152 7.09 0.13 -2.27
C TYR A 152 6.40 0.17 -0.92
N ASN A 153 5.91 1.35 -0.55
CA ASN A 153 5.26 1.61 0.72
C ASN A 153 3.74 1.51 0.57
N SER A 154 3.08 0.78 1.47
CA SER A 154 1.63 0.58 1.47
C SER A 154 0.86 1.63 2.28
N GLY A 155 1.54 2.60 2.90
CA GLY A 155 0.90 3.64 3.70
C GLY A 155 0.06 4.65 2.89
N MET A 156 0.19 4.64 1.56
CA MET A 156 -0.72 5.32 0.65
C MET A 156 -0.89 4.49 -0.62
N VAL A 157 -2.12 4.07 -0.88
CA VAL A 157 -2.48 3.28 -2.06
C VAL A 157 -3.74 3.86 -2.70
N VAL A 158 -3.71 4.06 -4.01
CA VAL A 158 -4.86 4.58 -4.77
C VAL A 158 -5.35 3.49 -5.72
N TYR A 159 -6.63 3.20 -5.66
CA TYR A 159 -7.31 2.24 -6.53
C TYR A 159 -8.32 2.98 -7.42
N ASN A 160 -8.37 2.65 -8.71
CA ASN A 160 -9.59 2.88 -9.47
C ASN A 160 -10.55 1.69 -9.30
N ASN A 161 -11.78 1.83 -9.80
CA ASN A 161 -12.80 0.77 -9.69
C ASN A 161 -12.36 -0.55 -10.33
N LYS A 162 -11.61 -0.49 -11.44
CA LYS A 162 -11.07 -1.68 -12.11
C LYS A 162 -10.00 -2.34 -11.25
N GLY A 163 -9.09 -1.56 -10.66
CA GLY A 163 -8.04 -2.06 -9.76
C GLY A 163 -8.61 -2.78 -8.54
N LEU A 164 -9.67 -2.24 -7.92
CA LEU A 164 -10.38 -2.92 -6.82
C LEU A 164 -10.96 -4.27 -7.25
N LYS A 165 -11.62 -4.33 -8.40
CA LYS A 165 -12.21 -5.56 -8.94
C LYS A 165 -11.14 -6.59 -9.28
N GLU A 166 -10.05 -6.16 -9.91
CA GLU A 166 -8.94 -7.05 -10.22
C GLU A 166 -8.25 -7.59 -8.96
N ALA A 167 -8.01 -6.74 -7.98
CA ALA A 167 -7.44 -7.15 -6.69
C ALA A 167 -8.34 -8.21 -6.00
N LYS A 168 -9.66 -7.96 -5.95
CA LYS A 168 -10.64 -8.92 -5.40
C LYS A 168 -10.62 -10.29 -6.08
N GLN A 169 -10.45 -10.30 -7.39
CA GLN A 169 -10.46 -11.54 -8.17
C GLN A 169 -9.12 -12.27 -8.18
N LYS A 170 -8.02 -11.54 -8.19
CA LYS A 170 -6.69 -12.09 -8.52
C LYS A 170 -5.79 -12.27 -7.31
N PHE A 171 -5.92 -11.45 -6.24
CA PHE A 171 -5.02 -11.54 -5.10
C PHE A 171 -5.11 -12.92 -4.45
N MET A 172 -3.96 -13.52 -4.18
CA MET A 172 -3.90 -14.83 -3.55
C MET A 172 -4.30 -14.76 -2.08
N GLN A 173 -4.72 -15.90 -1.55
CA GLN A 173 -4.96 -16.03 -0.12
C GLN A 173 -3.67 -15.79 0.66
N TYR A 174 -3.80 -15.16 1.81
CA TYR A 174 -2.66 -14.83 2.66
C TYR A 174 -1.85 -16.04 3.08
N GLU A 175 -2.51 -17.15 3.43
CA GLU A 175 -1.84 -18.40 3.80
C GLU A 175 -0.99 -18.98 2.67
N ASP A 176 -1.43 -18.83 1.41
CA ASP A 176 -0.67 -19.27 0.25
C ASP A 176 0.58 -18.42 0.05
N TYR A 177 0.43 -17.10 0.24
CA TYR A 177 1.56 -16.19 0.23
C TYR A 177 2.57 -16.52 1.34
N ILE A 178 2.12 -16.67 2.60
CA ILE A 178 2.99 -17.00 3.73
C ILE A 178 3.71 -18.32 3.52
N ARG A 179 3.02 -19.35 3.04
CA ARG A 179 3.67 -20.64 2.71
C ARG A 179 4.77 -20.48 1.65
N THR A 180 4.54 -19.62 0.67
CA THR A 180 5.51 -19.37 -0.40
C THR A 180 6.77 -18.67 0.11
N ILE A 181 6.62 -17.65 0.95
CA ILE A 181 7.76 -16.87 1.45
C ILE A 181 8.50 -17.49 2.64
N SER A 182 7.94 -18.54 3.25
CA SER A 182 8.60 -19.21 4.39
C SER A 182 9.97 -19.78 3.97
N PRO A 183 11.05 -19.61 4.77
CA PRO A 183 11.15 -19.00 6.09
C PRO A 183 11.68 -17.54 6.08
N CYS A 184 11.19 -16.66 5.23
CA CYS A 184 11.58 -15.25 5.28
C CYS A 184 11.25 -14.62 6.65
N ALA A 185 11.90 -13.51 6.97
CA ALA A 185 11.66 -12.78 8.22
C ALA A 185 10.19 -12.35 8.35
N SER A 186 9.71 -12.20 9.59
CA SER A 186 8.31 -11.88 9.91
C SER A 186 7.83 -10.55 9.28
N PHE A 187 8.72 -9.61 9.01
CA PHE A 187 8.39 -8.38 8.29
C PHE A 187 7.67 -8.66 6.95
N TYR A 188 8.10 -9.68 6.21
CA TYR A 188 7.50 -10.02 4.91
C TYR A 188 6.09 -10.62 5.02
N THR A 189 5.61 -10.85 6.22
CA THR A 189 4.22 -11.28 6.48
C THR A 189 3.27 -10.10 6.65
N CYS A 190 3.73 -8.83 6.61
CA CYS A 190 2.85 -7.67 6.70
C CYS A 190 2.27 -7.27 5.34
N ASP A 191 1.38 -6.30 5.37
CA ASP A 191 0.59 -5.82 4.22
C ASP A 191 1.44 -5.27 3.07
N GLN A 192 2.50 -4.53 3.37
CA GLN A 192 3.35 -3.89 2.36
C GLN A 192 4.03 -4.90 1.42
N PRO A 193 4.80 -5.90 1.89
CA PRO A 193 5.36 -6.92 1.01
C PRO A 193 4.28 -7.78 0.34
N TYR A 194 3.17 -8.05 1.04
CA TYR A 194 2.07 -8.79 0.43
C TYR A 194 1.48 -8.02 -0.77
N LEU A 195 1.12 -6.74 -0.59
CA LEU A 195 0.58 -5.92 -1.68
C LEU A 195 1.54 -5.85 -2.86
N HIS A 196 2.81 -5.55 -2.60
CA HIS A 196 3.84 -5.49 -3.64
C HIS A 196 3.94 -6.82 -4.42
N ALA A 197 3.97 -7.96 -3.70
CA ALA A 197 3.97 -9.27 -4.33
C ALA A 197 2.74 -9.50 -5.21
N GLN A 198 1.53 -9.12 -4.74
CA GLN A 198 0.31 -9.30 -5.53
C GLN A 198 0.33 -8.50 -6.83
N LEU A 199 0.80 -7.26 -6.79
CA LEU A 199 0.87 -6.41 -7.99
C LEU A 199 1.73 -7.04 -9.08
N ILE A 200 2.89 -7.60 -8.70
CA ILE A 200 3.83 -8.23 -9.63
C ILE A 200 3.34 -9.62 -10.09
N ILE A 201 2.97 -10.49 -9.15
CA ILE A 201 2.61 -11.89 -9.45
C ILE A 201 1.33 -11.97 -10.28
N LYS A 202 0.40 -11.03 -10.08
CA LYS A 202 -0.90 -11.03 -10.75
C LYS A 202 -0.96 -10.14 -11.98
N ASP A 203 0.17 -9.56 -12.36
CA ASP A 203 0.29 -8.68 -13.53
C ASP A 203 -0.82 -7.60 -13.51
N ILE A 204 -0.95 -6.94 -12.37
CA ILE A 204 -1.87 -5.81 -12.23
C ILE A 204 -1.26 -4.60 -12.93
N ASN A 205 -2.08 -3.80 -13.59
CA ASN A 205 -1.63 -2.51 -14.13
C ASN A 205 -1.50 -1.50 -12.98
N TRP A 206 -0.25 -1.18 -12.59
CA TRP A 206 0.06 -0.30 -11.46
C TRP A 206 1.16 0.71 -11.78
N GLN A 207 1.24 1.80 -11.00
CA GLN A 207 2.26 2.86 -11.11
C GLN A 207 2.80 3.25 -9.75
#